data_67d82e38feec9df33c8cf89cd4942b8b
#
_entry.id   67d82e38feec9df33c8cf89cd4942b8b
#
_cell.length_a   1.000
_cell.length_b   1.000
_cell.length_c   1.000
_cell.angle_alpha   90.00
_cell.angle_beta   90.00
_cell.angle_gamma   90.00
#
_symmetry.space_group_name_H-M   'P 1'
#
loop_
_entity.id
_entity.type
_entity.pdbx_description
1 polymer ?
#
loop_
_entity_poly.entity_id
_entity_poly.type
_entity_poly.pdbx_seq_one_letter_code
_entity_poly.pdbx_strand_id
1 'polypeptide(L)'
;MKLVDKDSSIPLHIQLSSIIKDMIDNKELKEGDSIIPERELCNIQNVSRMTVNKAIVGLVSEGILYRVQGKGTFVSKKKEKYQFSNVKGFTQVMRAKGVKIKTDILSFEKELPSQFVKDKLNINDDATEIYKVVRLRYIEEEPFGIEIAYISDEMCNNLKKEMLANKSLYDVLHKDYNYIIKKANQIIEPIVLSEEESKILDRKSVV
;
A
#
# COMPACT_ATOMS: atom_id res chain seq x y z
N MET A 1 10.20 29.07 1.91
CA MET A 1 10.09 28.15 3.06
C MET A 1 9.57 28.92 4.28
N LYS A 2 8.53 28.44 4.96
CA LYS A 2 7.96 29.02 6.19
C LYS A 2 8.91 28.79 7.38
N LEU A 3 8.90 29.68 8.37
CA LEU A 3 9.68 29.51 9.61
C LEU A 3 8.85 28.83 10.70
N VAL A 4 9.54 28.12 11.60
CA VAL A 4 8.90 27.56 12.80
C VAL A 4 8.55 28.68 13.79
N ASP A 5 7.45 28.49 14.48
CA ASP A 5 6.98 29.39 15.54
C ASP A 5 7.45 28.84 16.91
N LYS A 6 8.30 29.61 17.58
CA LYS A 6 8.89 29.24 18.88
C LYS A 6 7.91 29.41 20.05
N ASP A 7 6.88 30.23 19.85
CA ASP A 7 5.88 30.52 20.87
C ASP A 7 4.70 29.55 20.82
N SER A 8 4.67 28.66 19.79
CA SER A 8 3.66 27.64 19.63
C SER A 8 3.86 26.48 20.63
N SER A 9 2.76 25.90 21.12
CA SER A 9 2.78 24.68 21.93
C SER A 9 3.20 23.42 21.17
N ILE A 10 3.27 23.48 19.82
CA ILE A 10 3.67 22.36 18.97
C ILE A 10 5.20 22.27 18.96
N PRO A 11 5.79 21.09 19.27
CA PRO A 11 7.23 20.89 19.27
C PRO A 11 7.88 21.31 17.94
N LEU A 12 9.01 22.01 17.99
CA LEU A 12 9.68 22.59 16.81
C LEU A 12 10.01 21.56 15.72
N HIS A 13 10.36 20.32 16.10
CA HIS A 13 10.65 19.26 15.13
C HIS A 13 9.39 18.79 14.38
N ILE A 14 8.21 18.83 15.02
CA ILE A 14 6.94 18.51 14.38
C ILE A 14 6.55 19.62 13.40
N GLN A 15 6.72 20.88 13.80
CA GLN A 15 6.47 22.03 12.92
C GLN A 15 7.37 21.98 11.68
N LEU A 16 8.68 21.70 11.89
CA LEU A 16 9.63 21.60 10.78
C LEU A 16 9.28 20.43 9.84
N SER A 17 8.85 19.29 10.37
CA SER A 17 8.36 18.17 9.57
C SER A 17 7.14 18.58 8.73
N SER A 18 6.19 19.33 9.31
CA SER A 18 5.01 19.83 8.58
C SER A 18 5.42 20.78 7.46
N ILE A 19 6.34 21.71 7.73
CA ILE A 19 6.83 22.67 6.72
C ILE A 19 7.44 21.94 5.51
N ILE A 20 8.25 20.90 5.76
CA ILE A 20 8.87 20.12 4.67
C ILE A 20 7.79 19.35 3.90
N LYS A 21 6.78 18.77 4.59
CA LYS A 21 5.64 18.10 3.93
C LYS A 21 4.86 19.09 3.03
N ASP A 22 4.58 20.27 3.54
CA ASP A 22 3.88 21.32 2.78
C ASP A 22 4.66 21.71 1.51
N MET A 23 6.00 21.83 1.59
CA MET A 23 6.85 22.11 0.42
C MET A 23 6.78 20.99 -0.64
N ILE A 24 6.68 19.73 -0.22
CA ILE A 24 6.53 18.59 -1.12
C ILE A 24 5.13 18.59 -1.74
N ASP A 25 4.09 18.80 -0.95
CA ASP A 25 2.70 18.79 -1.41
C ASP A 25 2.42 19.96 -2.37
N ASN A 26 3.03 21.15 -2.12
CA ASN A 26 2.95 22.31 -3.00
C ASN A 26 3.88 22.23 -4.22
N LYS A 27 4.62 21.11 -4.40
CA LYS A 27 5.58 20.88 -5.50
C LYS A 27 6.77 21.84 -5.53
N GLU A 28 7.07 22.52 -4.41
CA GLU A 28 8.30 23.29 -4.23
C GLU A 28 9.53 22.36 -4.14
N LEU A 29 9.33 21.12 -3.60
CA LEU A 29 10.27 20.01 -3.63
C LEU A 29 9.60 18.84 -4.39
N LYS A 30 10.30 18.33 -5.38
CA LYS A 30 9.83 17.21 -6.22
C LYS A 30 10.50 15.90 -5.79
N GLU A 31 9.95 14.80 -6.23
CA GLU A 31 10.54 13.47 -6.06
C GLU A 31 11.98 13.43 -6.59
N GLY A 32 12.90 12.93 -5.77
CA GLY A 32 14.33 12.87 -6.10
C GLY A 32 15.09 14.16 -5.81
N ASP A 33 14.43 15.27 -5.50
CA ASP A 33 15.12 16.50 -5.13
C ASP A 33 15.84 16.33 -3.78
N SER A 34 17.04 16.91 -3.68
CA SER A 34 17.75 17.04 -2.42
C SER A 34 17.07 18.09 -1.56
N ILE A 35 16.81 17.77 -0.29
CA ILE A 35 16.40 18.81 0.66
C ILE A 35 17.59 19.67 1.07
N ILE A 36 17.30 20.83 1.63
CA ILE A 36 18.30 21.72 2.21
C ILE A 36 19.14 20.96 3.24
N PRO A 37 20.49 21.07 3.23
CA PRO A 37 21.35 20.38 4.19
C PRO A 37 20.98 20.70 5.63
N GLU A 38 21.07 19.71 6.54
CA GLU A 38 20.67 19.86 7.95
C GLU A 38 21.33 21.07 8.64
N ARG A 39 22.62 21.35 8.33
CA ARG A 39 23.33 22.50 8.86
C ARG A 39 22.71 23.84 8.43
N GLU A 40 22.29 23.91 7.19
CA GLU A 40 21.65 25.11 6.62
C GLU A 40 20.21 25.28 7.16
N LEU A 41 19.48 24.17 7.30
CA LEU A 41 18.16 24.16 7.96
C LEU A 41 18.23 24.68 9.40
N CYS A 42 19.28 24.34 10.15
CA CYS A 42 19.50 24.88 11.49
C CYS A 42 19.61 26.40 11.47
N ASN A 43 20.36 26.93 10.51
CA ASN A 43 20.57 28.38 10.39
C ASN A 43 19.28 29.10 9.95
N ILE A 44 18.63 28.60 8.91
CA ILE A 44 17.39 29.22 8.36
C ILE A 44 16.29 29.23 9.40
N GLN A 45 16.10 28.11 10.10
CA GLN A 45 15.01 27.95 11.08
C GLN A 45 15.40 28.43 12.48
N ASN A 46 16.67 28.79 12.69
CA ASN A 46 17.23 29.17 13.99
C ASN A 46 16.87 28.13 15.10
N VAL A 47 17.14 26.86 14.83
CA VAL A 47 16.86 25.73 15.74
C VAL A 47 18.10 24.86 15.91
N SER A 48 18.09 24.01 16.95
CA SER A 48 19.19 23.10 17.25
C SER A 48 19.36 22.00 16.20
N ARG A 49 20.57 21.45 16.07
CA ARG A 49 20.83 20.26 15.23
C ARG A 49 19.97 19.07 15.63
N MET A 50 19.71 18.89 16.93
CA MET A 50 18.83 17.81 17.41
C MET A 50 17.40 17.97 16.92
N THR A 51 16.89 19.21 16.87
CA THR A 51 15.54 19.50 16.37
C THR A 51 15.42 19.15 14.89
N VAL A 52 16.41 19.58 14.07
CA VAL A 52 16.43 19.26 12.64
C VAL A 52 16.58 17.76 12.43
N ASN A 53 17.52 17.12 13.12
CA ASN A 53 17.74 15.67 12.99
C ASN A 53 16.46 14.86 13.36
N LYS A 54 15.78 15.21 14.47
CA LYS A 54 14.50 14.56 14.83
C LYS A 54 13.44 14.70 13.74
N ALA A 55 13.31 15.89 13.14
CA ALA A 55 12.38 16.11 12.04
C ALA A 55 12.73 15.24 10.82
N ILE A 56 14.00 15.24 10.40
CA ILE A 56 14.46 14.45 9.25
C ILE A 56 14.36 12.95 9.49
N VAL A 57 14.77 12.45 10.66
CA VAL A 57 14.64 11.03 11.02
C VAL A 57 13.17 10.62 11.02
N GLY A 58 12.28 11.45 11.55
CA GLY A 58 10.83 11.21 11.49
C GLY A 58 10.32 11.09 10.06
N LEU A 59 10.70 12.03 9.19
CA LEU A 59 10.31 12.00 7.77
C LEU A 59 10.90 10.81 7.00
N VAL A 60 12.11 10.38 7.35
CA VAL A 60 12.71 9.17 6.78
C VAL A 60 11.97 7.92 7.26
N SER A 61 11.62 7.83 8.55
CA SER A 61 10.85 6.70 9.07
C SER A 61 9.44 6.61 8.48
N GLU A 62 8.85 7.76 8.12
CA GLU A 62 7.58 7.82 7.40
C GLU A 62 7.72 7.51 5.89
N GLY A 63 8.95 7.33 5.39
CA GLY A 63 9.22 7.09 3.97
C GLY A 63 8.99 8.31 3.06
N ILE A 64 8.89 9.50 3.63
CA ILE A 64 8.74 10.78 2.88
C ILE A 64 10.08 11.24 2.35
N LEU A 65 11.15 10.99 3.11
CA LEU A 65 12.54 11.27 2.74
C LEU A 65 13.36 9.97 2.76
N TYR A 66 14.48 9.96 2.05
CA TYR A 66 15.48 8.90 2.18
C TYR A 66 16.89 9.50 2.23
N ARG A 67 17.79 8.84 2.96
CA ARG A 67 19.19 9.26 3.09
C ARG A 67 20.09 8.48 2.13
N VAL A 68 21.00 9.18 1.49
CA VAL A 68 22.08 8.58 0.72
C VAL A 68 23.38 8.98 1.38
N GLN A 69 24.13 7.99 1.87
CA GLN A 69 25.39 8.22 2.55
C GLN A 69 26.35 9.07 1.70
N GLY A 70 26.89 10.13 2.27
CA GLY A 70 27.80 11.05 1.59
C GLY A 70 27.16 12.00 0.57
N LYS A 71 25.86 11.84 0.22
CA LYS A 71 25.19 12.67 -0.78
C LYS A 71 24.08 13.56 -0.21
N GLY A 72 23.52 13.20 0.94
CA GLY A 72 22.46 14.00 1.57
C GLY A 72 21.14 13.27 1.78
N THR A 73 20.08 14.06 1.98
CA THR A 73 18.72 13.59 2.18
C THR A 73 17.85 14.07 1.01
N PHE A 74 17.02 13.18 0.49
CA PHE A 74 16.26 13.38 -0.73
C PHE A 74 14.79 13.11 -0.50
N VAL A 75 13.91 13.72 -1.31
CA VAL A 75 12.48 13.43 -1.32
C VAL A 75 12.26 12.05 -1.93
N SER A 76 11.60 11.18 -1.17
CA SER A 76 11.25 9.83 -1.65
C SER A 76 10.28 9.93 -2.82
N LYS A 77 10.37 8.97 -3.74
CA LYS A 77 9.24 8.74 -4.65
C LYS A 77 8.00 8.50 -3.77
N LYS A 78 6.95 9.26 -4.01
CA LYS A 78 5.70 9.12 -3.26
C LYS A 78 5.28 7.65 -3.36
N LYS A 79 5.50 6.87 -2.28
CA LYS A 79 4.77 5.62 -2.14
C LYS A 79 3.31 6.07 -2.03
N GLU A 80 2.56 5.94 -3.11
CA GLU A 80 1.15 6.28 -3.07
C GLU A 80 0.53 5.51 -1.90
N LYS A 81 0.07 6.25 -0.87
CA LYS A 81 -0.77 5.66 0.17
C LYS A 81 -2.06 5.26 -0.53
N TYR A 82 -2.13 4.03 -0.99
CA TYR A 82 -3.35 3.47 -1.52
C TYR A 82 -4.37 3.39 -0.38
N GLN A 83 -5.18 4.45 -0.25
CA GLN A 83 -6.28 4.42 0.71
C GLN A 83 -7.33 3.45 0.18
N PHE A 84 -7.32 2.24 0.71
CA PHE A 84 -8.38 1.24 0.50
C PHE A 84 -9.65 1.56 1.33
N SER A 85 -9.85 2.80 1.72
CA SER A 85 -10.91 3.27 2.60
C SER A 85 -12.23 3.49 1.88
N ASN A 86 -12.77 2.50 1.29
CA ASN A 86 -14.17 2.31 0.91
C ASN A 86 -14.23 0.92 0.31
N VAL A 87 -15.38 0.29 0.27
CA VAL A 87 -15.58 -1.07 -0.26
C VAL A 87 -15.32 -1.12 -1.78
N LYS A 88 -14.21 -0.51 -2.22
CA LYS A 88 -13.72 -0.51 -3.60
C LYS A 88 -12.59 -1.54 -3.69
N GLY A 89 -12.71 -2.46 -4.61
CA GLY A 89 -11.62 -3.40 -4.90
C GLY A 89 -10.38 -2.69 -5.44
N PHE A 90 -9.23 -3.32 -5.29
CA PHE A 90 -7.93 -2.82 -5.78
C PHE A 90 -8.01 -2.25 -7.20
N THR A 91 -8.61 -2.99 -8.12
CA THR A 91 -8.78 -2.57 -9.53
C THR A 91 -9.53 -1.26 -9.67
N GLN A 92 -10.60 -1.05 -8.91
CA GLN A 92 -11.41 0.16 -8.97
C GLN A 92 -10.65 1.36 -8.41
N VAL A 93 -9.91 1.17 -7.32
CA VAL A 93 -9.06 2.22 -6.72
C VAL A 93 -7.98 2.68 -7.69
N MET A 94 -7.27 1.73 -8.33
CA MET A 94 -6.19 2.05 -9.27
C MET A 94 -6.71 2.71 -10.54
N ARG A 95 -7.83 2.21 -11.11
CA ARG A 95 -8.47 2.84 -12.27
C ARG A 95 -8.91 4.27 -12.00
N ALA A 96 -9.46 4.54 -10.81
CA ALA A 96 -9.84 5.89 -10.42
C ALA A 96 -8.65 6.87 -10.34
N LYS A 97 -7.44 6.35 -10.17
CA LYS A 97 -6.19 7.10 -10.18
C LYS A 97 -5.53 7.19 -11.58
N GLY A 98 -6.15 6.62 -12.59
CA GLY A 98 -5.59 6.57 -13.95
C GLY A 98 -4.39 5.64 -14.13
N VAL A 99 -4.13 4.76 -13.16
CA VAL A 99 -2.98 3.85 -13.15
C VAL A 99 -3.31 2.58 -13.94
N LYS A 100 -2.40 2.14 -14.81
CA LYS A 100 -2.52 0.87 -15.53
C LYS A 100 -2.28 -0.29 -14.57
N ILE A 101 -3.15 -1.27 -14.63
CA ILE A 101 -3.04 -2.50 -13.83
C ILE A 101 -3.14 -3.72 -14.72
N LYS A 102 -2.37 -4.74 -14.38
CA LYS A 102 -2.44 -6.08 -14.95
C LYS A 102 -2.61 -7.10 -13.83
N THR A 103 -3.19 -8.23 -14.12
CA THR A 103 -3.39 -9.33 -13.15
C THR A 103 -3.12 -10.65 -13.83
N ASP A 104 -2.15 -11.39 -13.32
CA ASP A 104 -1.88 -12.76 -13.71
C ASP A 104 -2.43 -13.70 -12.64
N ILE A 105 -3.09 -14.79 -13.05
CA ILE A 105 -3.58 -15.82 -12.14
C ILE A 105 -2.49 -16.88 -11.99
N LEU A 106 -1.88 -16.93 -10.80
CA LEU A 106 -0.83 -17.90 -10.48
C LEU A 106 -1.42 -19.28 -10.20
N SER A 107 -2.53 -19.33 -9.44
CA SER A 107 -3.24 -20.59 -9.13
C SER A 107 -4.75 -20.34 -9.07
N PHE A 108 -5.51 -21.36 -9.46
CA PHE A 108 -6.97 -21.43 -9.36
C PHE A 108 -7.33 -22.86 -9.03
N GLU A 109 -7.71 -23.09 -7.78
CA GLU A 109 -7.95 -24.45 -7.25
C GLU A 109 -9.29 -24.50 -6.54
N LYS A 110 -9.91 -25.65 -6.55
CA LYS A 110 -11.10 -25.96 -5.76
C LYS A 110 -10.69 -26.92 -4.66
N GLU A 111 -10.86 -26.53 -3.40
CA GLU A 111 -10.39 -27.26 -2.24
C GLU A 111 -11.35 -27.18 -1.06
N LEU A 112 -11.19 -28.05 -0.07
CA LEU A 112 -11.87 -27.92 1.21
C LEU A 112 -11.19 -26.79 2.03
N PRO A 113 -11.98 -25.91 2.65
CA PRO A 113 -11.45 -24.78 3.42
C PRO A 113 -10.77 -25.22 4.72
N SER A 114 -9.70 -24.54 5.09
CA SER A 114 -9.15 -24.63 6.45
C SER A 114 -10.16 -24.11 7.48
N GLN A 115 -10.00 -24.46 8.76
CA GLN A 115 -10.88 -23.96 9.83
C GLN A 115 -10.95 -22.43 9.86
N PHE A 116 -9.82 -21.76 9.69
CA PHE A 116 -9.77 -20.29 9.61
C PHE A 116 -10.65 -19.74 8.47
N VAL A 117 -10.60 -20.34 7.30
CA VAL A 117 -11.39 -19.91 6.14
C VAL A 117 -12.88 -20.20 6.35
N LYS A 118 -13.22 -21.38 6.95
CA LYS A 118 -14.61 -21.71 7.33
C LYS A 118 -15.21 -20.65 8.24
N ASP A 119 -14.48 -20.27 9.30
CA ASP A 119 -14.92 -19.27 10.27
C ASP A 119 -15.14 -17.90 9.60
N LYS A 120 -14.26 -17.51 8.67
CA LYS A 120 -14.36 -16.23 7.97
C LYS A 120 -15.47 -16.19 6.92
N LEU A 121 -15.77 -17.31 6.28
CA LEU A 121 -16.83 -17.43 5.28
C LEU A 121 -18.16 -17.92 5.87
N ASN A 122 -18.22 -18.19 7.20
CA ASN A 122 -19.36 -18.78 7.90
C ASN A 122 -19.84 -20.11 7.26
N ILE A 123 -18.90 -20.96 6.88
CA ILE A 123 -19.17 -22.28 6.31
C ILE A 123 -19.34 -23.26 7.47
N ASN A 124 -20.53 -23.85 7.59
CA ASN A 124 -20.86 -24.82 8.65
C ASN A 124 -20.79 -26.27 8.17
N ASP A 125 -20.89 -26.52 6.87
CA ASP A 125 -20.81 -27.85 6.27
C ASP A 125 -19.37 -28.17 5.90
N ASP A 126 -18.86 -29.29 6.43
CA ASP A 126 -17.50 -29.76 6.19
C ASP A 126 -17.25 -30.21 4.73
N ALA A 127 -18.31 -30.49 4.00
CA ALA A 127 -18.24 -30.88 2.59
C ALA A 127 -18.27 -29.68 1.62
N THR A 128 -18.51 -28.47 2.12
CA THR A 128 -18.55 -27.25 1.27
C THR A 128 -17.15 -26.93 0.76
N GLU A 129 -16.98 -26.99 -0.54
CA GLU A 129 -15.73 -26.58 -1.22
C GLU A 129 -15.66 -25.08 -1.44
N ILE A 130 -14.44 -24.60 -1.61
CA ILE A 130 -14.15 -23.21 -1.93
C ILE A 130 -13.24 -23.13 -3.15
N TYR A 131 -13.26 -21.99 -3.82
CA TYR A 131 -12.23 -21.61 -4.78
C TYR A 131 -11.14 -20.83 -4.05
N LYS A 132 -9.88 -21.30 -4.17
CA LYS A 132 -8.68 -20.57 -3.79
C LYS A 132 -8.05 -20.01 -5.05
N VAL A 133 -7.96 -18.70 -5.12
CA VAL A 133 -7.44 -17.98 -6.28
C VAL A 133 -6.23 -17.17 -5.85
N VAL A 134 -5.06 -17.47 -6.41
CA VAL A 134 -3.82 -16.73 -6.17
C VAL A 134 -3.55 -15.86 -7.39
N ARG A 135 -3.41 -14.56 -7.20
CA ARG A 135 -3.21 -13.59 -8.27
C ARG A 135 -2.00 -12.71 -8.00
N LEU A 136 -1.18 -12.51 -9.02
CA LEU A 136 -0.12 -11.50 -9.02
C LEU A 136 -0.66 -10.22 -9.63
N ARG A 137 -0.56 -9.13 -8.88
CA ARG A 137 -1.05 -7.82 -9.27
C ARG A 137 0.12 -6.95 -9.70
N TYR A 138 -0.06 -6.24 -10.81
CA TYR A 138 0.93 -5.31 -11.34
C TYR A 138 0.38 -3.89 -11.36
N ILE A 139 1.28 -2.94 -11.14
CA ILE A 139 1.06 -1.50 -11.33
C ILE A 139 2.15 -1.01 -12.27
N GLU A 140 1.76 -0.36 -13.38
CA GLU A 140 2.69 0.12 -14.41
C GLU A 140 3.72 -0.95 -14.84
N GLU A 141 3.24 -2.21 -14.97
CA GLU A 141 4.02 -3.40 -15.34
C GLU A 141 4.97 -3.93 -14.25
N GLU A 142 5.09 -3.25 -13.10
CA GLU A 142 5.87 -3.73 -11.96
C GLU A 142 5.03 -4.61 -11.04
N PRO A 143 5.56 -5.76 -10.56
CA PRO A 143 4.88 -6.58 -9.56
C PRO A 143 4.58 -5.76 -8.30
N PHE A 144 3.30 -5.68 -7.93
CA PHE A 144 2.86 -4.90 -6.77
C PHE A 144 2.59 -5.77 -5.56
N GLY A 145 1.90 -6.89 -5.75
CA GLY A 145 1.52 -7.76 -4.64
C GLY A 145 0.88 -9.06 -5.09
N ILE A 146 0.92 -10.04 -4.20
CA ILE A 146 0.21 -11.31 -4.34
C ILE A 146 -1.10 -11.20 -3.59
N GLU A 147 -2.19 -11.55 -4.24
CA GLU A 147 -3.53 -11.57 -3.67
C GLU A 147 -4.02 -13.02 -3.60
N ILE A 148 -4.44 -13.46 -2.42
CA ILE A 148 -5.08 -14.76 -2.22
C ILE A 148 -6.53 -14.50 -1.87
N ALA A 149 -7.45 -15.04 -2.67
CA ALA A 149 -8.88 -14.93 -2.44
C ALA A 149 -9.49 -16.31 -2.22
N TYR A 150 -10.31 -16.42 -1.17
CA TYR A 150 -11.12 -17.59 -0.88
C TYR A 150 -12.59 -17.24 -1.13
N ILE A 151 -13.26 -18.03 -1.95
CA ILE A 151 -14.63 -17.79 -2.41
C ILE A 151 -15.42 -19.08 -2.25
N SER A 152 -16.54 -19.04 -1.54
CA SER A 152 -17.41 -20.22 -1.39
C SER A 152 -18.00 -20.65 -2.74
N ASP A 153 -17.96 -21.94 -3.03
CA ASP A 153 -18.59 -22.51 -4.23
C ASP A 153 -20.12 -22.29 -4.21
N GLU A 154 -20.74 -22.30 -3.03
CA GLU A 154 -22.16 -21.99 -2.89
C GLU A 154 -22.49 -20.55 -3.33
N MET A 155 -21.58 -19.59 -3.04
CA MET A 155 -21.76 -18.21 -3.46
C MET A 155 -21.52 -18.02 -4.96
N CYS A 156 -20.52 -18.70 -5.51
CA CYS A 156 -20.06 -18.49 -6.89
C CYS A 156 -19.99 -19.83 -7.63
N ASN A 157 -21.13 -20.52 -7.72
CA ASN A 157 -21.20 -21.78 -8.43
C ASN A 157 -20.69 -21.67 -9.88
N ASN A 158 -19.85 -22.63 -10.29
CA ASN A 158 -19.22 -22.65 -11.62
C ASN A 158 -18.29 -21.46 -11.91
N LEU A 159 -17.66 -20.87 -10.90
CA LEU A 159 -16.61 -19.88 -11.11
C LEU A 159 -15.48 -20.49 -11.94
N LYS A 160 -15.05 -19.80 -13.00
CA LYS A 160 -14.00 -20.26 -13.89
C LYS A 160 -12.82 -19.28 -13.88
N LYS A 161 -11.63 -19.81 -14.08
CA LYS A 161 -10.38 -19.01 -14.17
C LYS A 161 -10.48 -17.87 -15.19
N GLU A 162 -11.09 -18.16 -16.35
CA GLU A 162 -11.25 -17.20 -17.47
C GLU A 162 -12.13 -16.00 -17.10
N MET A 163 -13.06 -16.19 -16.16
CA MET A 163 -13.93 -15.10 -15.68
C MET A 163 -13.15 -14.06 -14.89
N LEU A 164 -12.02 -14.46 -14.29
CA LEU A 164 -11.16 -13.60 -13.44
C LEU A 164 -9.96 -13.02 -14.20
N ALA A 165 -9.65 -13.50 -15.41
CA ALA A 165 -8.50 -13.06 -16.18
C ALA A 165 -8.58 -11.55 -16.48
N ASN A 166 -7.59 -10.77 -15.99
CA ASN A 166 -7.52 -9.31 -16.10
C ASN A 166 -8.77 -8.54 -15.63
N LYS A 167 -9.60 -9.17 -14.81
CA LYS A 167 -10.81 -8.54 -14.27
C LYS A 167 -10.71 -8.30 -12.75
N SER A 168 -11.50 -7.35 -12.28
CA SER A 168 -11.74 -7.17 -10.86
C SER A 168 -12.59 -8.31 -10.33
N LEU A 169 -12.15 -8.95 -9.24
CA LEU A 169 -12.99 -9.93 -8.54
C LEU A 169 -14.33 -9.30 -8.13
N TYR A 170 -14.33 -8.08 -7.65
CA TYR A 170 -15.55 -7.38 -7.25
C TYR A 170 -16.48 -7.10 -8.44
N ASP A 171 -15.92 -6.81 -9.63
CA ASP A 171 -16.73 -6.64 -10.84
C ASP A 171 -17.37 -7.96 -11.26
N VAL A 172 -16.64 -9.09 -11.14
CA VAL A 172 -17.17 -10.44 -11.42
C VAL A 172 -18.26 -10.79 -10.43
N LEU A 173 -18.03 -10.62 -9.12
CA LEU A 173 -19.02 -10.86 -8.08
C LEU A 173 -20.30 -10.03 -8.32
N HIS A 174 -20.15 -8.80 -8.76
CA HIS A 174 -21.29 -7.92 -9.01
C HIS A 174 -22.04 -8.28 -10.31
N LYS A 175 -21.31 -8.43 -11.42
CA LYS A 175 -21.91 -8.58 -12.75
C LYS A 175 -22.42 -9.99 -13.05
N ASP A 176 -21.63 -10.99 -12.62
CA ASP A 176 -21.89 -12.39 -12.98
C ASP A 176 -22.67 -13.13 -11.88
N TYR A 177 -22.58 -12.65 -10.62
CA TYR A 177 -23.24 -13.28 -9.46
C TYR A 177 -24.20 -12.35 -8.70
N ASN A 178 -24.39 -11.10 -9.13
CA ASN A 178 -25.29 -10.10 -8.53
C ASN A 178 -24.96 -9.76 -7.05
N TYR A 179 -23.74 -9.94 -6.59
CA TYR A 179 -23.33 -9.55 -5.24
C TYR A 179 -22.91 -8.09 -5.17
N ILE A 180 -23.43 -7.39 -4.16
CA ILE A 180 -23.01 -6.03 -3.82
C ILE A 180 -22.27 -6.08 -2.50
N ILE A 181 -20.97 -5.74 -2.52
CA ILE A 181 -20.14 -5.70 -1.30
C ILE A 181 -20.47 -4.41 -0.54
N LYS A 182 -21.12 -4.55 0.61
CA LYS A 182 -21.56 -3.42 1.45
C LYS A 182 -20.55 -3.06 2.55
N LYS A 183 -19.81 -4.05 3.05
CA LYS A 183 -18.88 -3.89 4.16
C LYS A 183 -17.66 -4.77 3.97
N ALA A 184 -16.51 -4.27 4.38
CA ALA A 184 -15.27 -5.04 4.48
C ALA A 184 -14.60 -4.75 5.83
N ASN A 185 -14.04 -5.77 6.45
CA ASN A 185 -13.14 -5.63 7.59
C ASN A 185 -11.71 -5.84 7.08
N GLN A 186 -10.78 -4.99 7.52
CA GLN A 186 -9.40 -5.02 7.09
C GLN A 186 -8.46 -5.03 8.28
N ILE A 187 -7.47 -5.91 8.23
CA ILE A 187 -6.34 -5.96 9.15
C ILE A 187 -5.09 -5.73 8.32
N ILE A 188 -4.20 -4.87 8.78
CA ILE A 188 -2.92 -4.58 8.11
C ILE A 188 -1.80 -4.95 9.07
N GLU A 189 -0.98 -5.91 8.68
CA GLU A 189 0.13 -6.41 9.47
C GLU A 189 1.41 -6.43 8.63
N PRO A 190 2.57 -6.11 9.21
CA PRO A 190 3.85 -6.30 8.54
C PRO A 190 4.17 -7.80 8.45
N ILE A 191 4.61 -8.26 7.28
CA ILE A 191 5.03 -9.63 7.06
C ILE A 191 6.41 -9.68 6.41
N VAL A 192 7.14 -10.76 6.66
CA VAL A 192 8.36 -11.09 5.91
C VAL A 192 7.97 -12.01 4.77
N LEU A 193 8.42 -11.68 3.56
CA LEU A 193 8.16 -12.51 2.39
C LEU A 193 8.97 -13.82 2.46
N SER A 194 8.37 -14.90 1.98
CA SER A 194 9.12 -16.12 1.67
C SER A 194 10.08 -15.89 0.50
N GLU A 195 11.03 -16.80 0.31
CA GLU A 195 11.96 -16.73 -0.84
C GLU A 195 11.23 -16.76 -2.19
N GLU A 196 10.15 -17.54 -2.29
CA GLU A 196 9.34 -17.64 -3.51
C GLU A 196 8.57 -16.33 -3.76
N GLU A 197 7.93 -15.78 -2.74
CA GLU A 197 7.22 -14.49 -2.84
C GLU A 197 8.18 -13.35 -3.17
N SER A 198 9.37 -13.34 -2.57
CA SER A 198 10.42 -12.38 -2.86
C SER A 198 10.85 -12.41 -4.34
N LYS A 199 11.00 -13.61 -4.91
CA LYS A 199 11.33 -13.80 -6.34
C LYS A 199 10.20 -13.32 -7.24
N ILE A 200 8.95 -13.68 -6.92
CA ILE A 200 7.76 -13.28 -7.70
C ILE A 200 7.56 -11.77 -7.69
N LEU A 201 7.81 -11.12 -6.55
CA LEU A 201 7.61 -9.68 -6.37
C LEU A 201 8.85 -8.84 -6.73
N ASP A 202 9.96 -9.48 -7.09
CA ASP A 202 11.26 -8.83 -7.35
C ASP A 202 11.68 -7.90 -6.19
N ARG A 203 11.49 -8.39 -4.94
CA ARG A 203 11.80 -7.63 -3.72
C ARG A 203 12.61 -8.46 -2.77
N LYS A 204 13.73 -7.91 -2.27
CA LYS A 204 14.63 -8.61 -1.33
C LYS A 204 14.10 -8.65 0.10
N SER A 205 13.23 -7.74 0.48
CA SER A 205 12.46 -7.75 1.73
C SER A 205 11.38 -6.68 1.67
N VAL A 206 10.25 -6.89 2.35
CA VAL A 206 9.31 -5.82 2.67
C VAL A 206 9.57 -5.47 4.14
N VAL A 207 10.11 -4.30 4.38
CA VAL A 207 10.15 -3.65 5.69
C VAL A 207 9.04 -2.61 5.72
#